data_76cd7e09a4485a4528f4442ef3f085da
#
_entry.id   76cd7e09a4485a4528f4442ef3f085da
#
_cell.length_a   1.000
_cell.length_b   1.000
_cell.length_c   1.000
_cell.angle_alpha   90.00
_cell.angle_beta   90.00
_cell.angle_gamma   90.00
#
_symmetry.space_group_name_H-M   'P 1'
#
loop_
_entity.id
_entity.type
_entity.pdbx_description
1 polymer ?
#
loop_
_entity_poly.entity_id
_entity_poly.type
_entity_poly.pdbx_seq_one_letter_code
_entity_poly.pdbx_strand_id
1 'polypeptide(L)'
;KPIGRHQSQLQASPVKECALKHNIPVLQPERLKDEAFLEELRALKADLQIVVAFRMLPEAVWAMPRLGTFNLHAALLPQYRGAAPINWAIINGDKETGITTFFLDHQIDTGEVIQQERVPIGPDDNVEDVHDRLMTLGAELVAETVQNIIDGKVTPIPQEQMHTDEPLRPAPKIFRETCEIKWSEHTVDTAHNFVRGLSPYPGAWTTLLSPDGKETVMKIYRTTKEACTETAQDCPTLLPSANGDKTLRIALPGGILHIHELQLAGKKRMNAADFLRGTSLEGWKV
;
A
#
# COMPACT_ATOMS: atom_id res chain seq x y z
N LYS A 1 -12.69 6.67 14.95
CA LYS A 1 -13.54 5.70 14.21
C LYS A 1 -13.63 4.42 15.03
N PRO A 2 -14.75 3.69 15.04
CA PRO A 2 -14.83 2.39 15.68
C PRO A 2 -13.93 1.41 14.94
N ILE A 3 -13.05 0.71 15.66
CA ILE A 3 -12.13 -0.30 15.12
C ILE A 3 -12.41 -1.63 15.79
N GLY A 4 -12.48 -2.71 15.00
CA GLY A 4 -12.63 -4.09 15.44
C GLY A 4 -14.03 -4.69 15.29
N ARG A 5 -14.14 -6.00 15.55
CA ARG A 5 -15.40 -6.77 15.45
C ARG A 5 -16.50 -6.33 16.41
N HIS A 6 -16.15 -5.64 17.49
CA HIS A 6 -17.07 -5.04 18.44
C HIS A 6 -16.90 -3.51 18.39
N GLN A 7 -17.65 -2.84 17.54
CA GLN A 7 -17.64 -1.39 17.26
C GLN A 7 -17.96 -0.48 18.47
N SER A 8 -17.71 -0.93 19.69
CA SER A 8 -18.13 -0.24 20.92
C SER A 8 -17.05 0.65 21.56
N GLN A 9 -15.80 0.62 21.08
CA GLN A 9 -14.75 1.49 21.60
C GLN A 9 -14.17 2.37 20.49
N LEU A 10 -14.24 3.68 20.69
CA LEU A 10 -13.56 4.68 19.87
C LEU A 10 -12.07 4.67 20.22
N GLN A 11 -11.23 4.21 19.32
CA GLN A 11 -9.78 4.29 19.47
C GLN A 11 -9.26 5.53 18.76
N ALA A 12 -8.41 6.31 19.44
CA ALA A 12 -7.71 7.43 18.84
C ALA A 12 -6.68 6.91 17.82
N SER A 13 -6.38 7.72 16.79
CA SER A 13 -5.26 7.43 15.90
C SER A 13 -3.93 7.70 16.60
N PRO A 14 -2.82 7.05 16.22
CA PRO A 14 -1.49 7.35 16.78
C PRO A 14 -1.12 8.83 16.67
N VAL A 15 -1.50 9.50 15.59
CA VAL A 15 -1.28 10.94 15.38
C VAL A 15 -2.03 11.77 16.43
N LYS A 16 -3.30 11.43 16.70
CA LYS A 16 -4.08 12.10 17.74
C LYS A 16 -3.48 11.89 19.13
N GLU A 17 -3.09 10.66 19.45
CA GLU A 17 -2.45 10.33 20.74
C GLU A 17 -1.15 11.13 20.92
N CYS A 18 -0.33 11.22 19.87
CA CYS A 18 0.89 12.02 19.86
C CYS A 18 0.60 13.51 20.08
N ALA A 19 -0.38 14.06 19.36
CA ALA A 19 -0.77 15.47 19.53
C ALA A 19 -1.23 15.77 20.95
N LEU A 20 -2.06 14.93 21.55
CA LEU A 20 -2.53 15.07 22.91
C LEU A 20 -1.39 14.99 23.93
N LYS A 21 -0.44 14.07 23.72
CA LYS A 21 0.76 13.93 24.58
C LYS A 21 1.62 15.19 24.57
N HIS A 22 1.65 15.91 23.46
CA HIS A 22 2.42 17.15 23.31
C HIS A 22 1.59 18.42 23.48
N ASN A 23 0.35 18.32 23.98
CA ASN A 23 -0.58 19.44 24.15
C ASN A 23 -0.83 20.24 22.87
N ILE A 24 -0.81 19.56 21.72
CA ILE A 24 -1.14 20.17 20.43
C ILE A 24 -2.65 20.11 20.23
N PRO A 25 -3.32 21.24 19.91
CA PRO A 25 -4.76 21.26 19.64
C PRO A 25 -5.15 20.28 18.51
N VAL A 26 -6.25 19.57 18.71
CA VAL A 26 -6.74 18.57 17.74
C VAL A 26 -8.11 18.96 17.23
N LEU A 27 -8.21 19.29 15.94
CA LEU A 27 -9.47 19.56 15.25
C LEU A 27 -9.92 18.31 14.48
N GLN A 28 -11.19 17.92 14.64
CA GLN A 28 -11.74 16.72 14.00
C GLN A 28 -13.11 17.05 13.33
N PRO A 29 -13.13 17.92 12.31
CA PRO A 29 -14.37 18.28 11.66
C PRO A 29 -14.96 17.10 10.87
N GLU A 30 -16.27 16.93 10.91
CA GLU A 30 -16.97 15.97 10.05
C GLU A 30 -16.94 16.44 8.59
N ARG A 31 -17.11 17.75 8.39
CA ARG A 31 -17.09 18.39 7.08
C ARG A 31 -16.00 19.46 7.01
N LEU A 32 -15.07 19.31 6.08
CA LEU A 32 -13.95 20.24 5.89
C LEU A 32 -14.38 21.60 5.33
N LYS A 33 -15.61 21.73 4.83
CA LYS A 33 -16.20 22.99 4.30
C LYS A 33 -17.08 23.69 5.32
N ASP A 34 -17.15 23.19 6.55
CA ASP A 34 -17.92 23.82 7.62
C ASP A 34 -17.28 25.15 8.01
N GLU A 35 -18.08 26.25 8.00
CA GLU A 35 -17.56 27.59 8.24
C GLU A 35 -16.97 27.72 9.66
N ALA A 36 -17.61 27.11 10.66
CA ALA A 36 -17.08 27.10 12.01
C ALA A 36 -15.68 26.48 12.10
N PHE A 37 -15.45 25.37 11.36
CA PHE A 37 -14.13 24.75 11.26
C PHE A 37 -13.13 25.64 10.52
N LEU A 38 -13.55 26.28 9.42
CA LEU A 38 -12.69 27.17 8.65
C LEU A 38 -12.26 28.41 9.47
N GLU A 39 -13.17 28.95 10.28
CA GLU A 39 -12.86 30.06 11.20
C GLU A 39 -11.89 29.63 12.28
N GLU A 40 -12.10 28.47 12.89
CA GLU A 40 -11.21 27.89 13.90
C GLU A 40 -9.82 27.63 13.34
N LEU A 41 -9.73 27.04 12.14
CA LEU A 41 -8.47 26.81 11.46
C LEU A 41 -7.75 28.12 11.11
N ARG A 42 -8.48 29.12 10.62
CA ARG A 42 -7.96 30.45 10.28
C ARG A 42 -7.43 31.18 11.51
N ALA A 43 -8.08 31.00 12.66
CA ALA A 43 -7.66 31.60 13.92
C ALA A 43 -6.30 31.09 14.41
N LEU A 44 -5.86 29.90 13.98
CA LEU A 44 -4.53 29.36 14.28
C LEU A 44 -3.41 30.15 13.58
N LYS A 45 -3.71 30.92 12.52
CA LYS A 45 -2.74 31.72 11.76
C LYS A 45 -1.51 30.94 11.32
N ALA A 46 -1.73 29.68 10.89
CA ALA A 46 -0.63 28.84 10.43
C ALA A 46 0.01 29.41 9.16
N ASP A 47 1.32 29.52 9.14
CA ASP A 47 2.08 29.98 7.98
C ASP A 47 2.25 28.89 6.92
N LEU A 48 2.23 27.64 7.32
CA LEU A 48 2.44 26.46 6.48
C LEU A 48 1.53 25.33 6.95
N GLN A 49 1.00 24.55 6.03
CA GLN A 49 0.27 23.31 6.32
C GLN A 49 0.98 22.10 5.73
N ILE A 50 0.93 20.99 6.45
CA ILE A 50 1.49 19.71 6.05
C ILE A 50 0.39 18.67 5.99
N VAL A 51 0.30 17.95 4.89
CA VAL A 51 -0.69 16.88 4.68
C VAL A 51 0.01 15.54 4.59
N VAL A 52 -0.47 14.58 5.35
CA VAL A 52 -0.02 13.19 5.29
C VAL A 52 -1.22 12.27 5.30
N ALA A 53 -1.38 11.46 4.25
CA ALA A 53 -2.41 10.43 4.14
C ALA A 53 -3.83 10.95 4.50
N PHE A 54 -4.29 11.97 3.83
CA PHE A 54 -5.58 12.62 4.12
C PHE A 54 -6.58 12.48 2.97
N ARG A 55 -7.85 12.71 3.27
CA ARG A 55 -8.88 12.88 2.23
C ARG A 55 -8.66 14.19 1.46
N MET A 56 -9.23 14.31 0.26
CA MET A 56 -9.13 15.54 -0.54
C MET A 56 -9.53 16.77 0.30
N LEU A 57 -8.60 17.72 0.40
CA LEU A 57 -8.83 19.01 1.06
C LEU A 57 -9.50 19.99 0.09
N PRO A 58 -10.53 20.74 0.54
CA PRO A 58 -11.06 21.85 -0.25
C PRO A 58 -10.07 23.00 -0.34
N GLU A 59 -10.14 23.76 -1.41
CA GLU A 59 -9.28 24.92 -1.65
C GLU A 59 -9.28 25.91 -0.46
N ALA A 60 -10.44 26.16 0.14
CA ALA A 60 -10.58 27.01 1.31
C ALA A 60 -9.71 26.60 2.51
N VAL A 61 -9.26 25.32 2.54
CA VAL A 61 -8.34 24.82 3.57
C VAL A 61 -6.88 24.89 3.09
N TRP A 62 -6.57 24.29 1.92
CA TRP A 62 -5.18 24.18 1.51
C TRP A 62 -4.57 25.49 0.97
N ALA A 63 -5.39 26.44 0.48
CA ALA A 63 -4.91 27.73 0.04
C ALA A 63 -4.79 28.78 1.17
N MET A 64 -5.13 28.41 2.41
CA MET A 64 -5.17 29.33 3.55
C MET A 64 -3.81 29.86 4.00
N PRO A 65 -2.74 29.03 4.13
CA PRO A 65 -1.46 29.50 4.68
C PRO A 65 -0.61 30.22 3.63
N ARG A 66 0.08 31.28 4.05
CA ARG A 66 0.88 32.13 3.16
C ARG A 66 2.10 31.41 2.51
N LEU A 67 2.64 30.38 3.16
CA LEU A 67 3.74 29.58 2.63
C LEU A 67 3.26 28.33 1.90
N GLY A 68 1.94 28.16 1.76
CA GLY A 68 1.33 27.05 1.05
C GLY A 68 1.04 25.84 1.92
N THR A 69 0.55 24.81 1.26
CA THR A 69 0.28 23.50 1.84
C THR A 69 1.00 22.46 1.02
N PHE A 70 1.80 21.62 1.65
CA PHE A 70 2.46 20.51 0.95
C PHE A 70 2.04 19.15 1.51
N ASN A 71 2.14 18.13 0.68
CA ASN A 71 1.87 16.74 1.02
C ASN A 71 3.16 15.91 0.99
N LEU A 72 3.22 14.89 1.85
CA LEU A 72 4.16 13.79 1.74
C LEU A 72 3.48 12.63 1.04
N HIS A 73 3.95 12.27 -0.15
CA HIS A 73 3.45 11.17 -0.96
C HIS A 73 4.44 10.02 -1.02
N ALA A 74 3.95 8.80 -0.88
CA ALA A 74 4.77 7.60 -0.78
C ALA A 74 5.13 6.99 -2.15
N ALA A 75 5.59 7.83 -3.08
CA ALA A 75 6.13 7.43 -4.38
C ALA A 75 7.07 8.51 -4.94
N LEU A 76 7.78 8.18 -6.00
CA LEU A 76 8.55 9.12 -6.81
C LEU A 76 7.63 9.75 -7.86
N LEU A 77 6.97 10.88 -7.51
CA LEU A 77 6.13 11.61 -8.47
C LEU A 77 6.95 12.03 -9.71
N PRO A 78 6.36 12.02 -10.90
CA PRO A 78 4.94 11.87 -11.22
C PRO A 78 4.42 10.43 -11.29
N GLN A 79 5.25 9.42 -11.01
CA GLN A 79 4.81 8.02 -10.95
C GLN A 79 3.90 7.77 -9.74
N TYR A 80 2.91 6.90 -9.89
CA TYR A 80 2.04 6.42 -8.81
C TYR A 80 1.24 7.52 -8.09
N ARG A 81 0.73 8.50 -8.84
CA ARG A 81 -0.31 9.39 -8.31
C ARG A 81 -1.52 8.58 -7.89
N GLY A 82 -2.08 8.85 -6.71
CA GLY A 82 -3.29 8.20 -6.24
C GLY A 82 -3.21 7.60 -4.83
N ALA A 83 -4.12 6.66 -4.55
CA ALA A 83 -4.44 6.25 -3.19
C ALA A 83 -3.55 5.13 -2.60
N ALA A 84 -2.85 4.34 -3.44
CA ALA A 84 -2.13 3.15 -3.00
C ALA A 84 -0.72 3.02 -3.64
N PRO A 85 0.13 4.07 -3.58
CA PRO A 85 1.39 4.09 -4.31
C PRO A 85 2.35 2.97 -3.92
N ILE A 86 2.51 2.65 -2.64
CA ILE A 86 3.39 1.59 -2.15
C ILE A 86 2.96 0.23 -2.71
N ASN A 87 1.65 -0.06 -2.63
CA ASN A 87 1.12 -1.34 -3.12
C ASN A 87 1.42 -1.50 -4.62
N TRP A 88 1.11 -0.50 -5.43
CA TRP A 88 1.26 -0.60 -6.89
C TRP A 88 2.71 -0.66 -7.34
N ALA A 89 3.64 0.03 -6.67
CA ALA A 89 5.06 -0.12 -6.95
C ALA A 89 5.54 -1.57 -6.75
N ILE A 90 5.12 -2.21 -5.66
CA ILE A 90 5.47 -3.61 -5.37
C ILE A 90 4.77 -4.58 -6.31
N ILE A 91 3.45 -4.40 -6.57
CA ILE A 91 2.68 -5.23 -7.51
C ILE A 91 3.30 -5.22 -8.90
N ASN A 92 3.73 -4.05 -9.37
CA ASN A 92 4.39 -3.87 -10.67
C ASN A 92 5.83 -4.41 -10.71
N GLY A 93 6.39 -4.82 -9.56
CA GLY A 93 7.72 -5.41 -9.49
C GLY A 93 8.85 -4.40 -9.56
N ASP A 94 8.59 -3.15 -9.23
CA ASP A 94 9.60 -2.12 -9.19
C ASP A 94 10.68 -2.48 -8.15
N LYS A 95 11.93 -2.14 -8.46
CA LYS A 95 13.08 -2.39 -7.58
C LYS A 95 13.38 -1.22 -6.66
N GLU A 96 12.75 -0.09 -6.90
CA GLU A 96 12.81 1.10 -6.06
C GLU A 96 11.47 1.84 -6.07
N THR A 97 11.23 2.58 -5.03
CA THR A 97 10.19 3.58 -4.89
C THR A 97 10.79 4.81 -4.22
N GLY A 98 10.00 5.62 -3.58
CA GLY A 98 10.50 6.74 -2.79
C GLY A 98 9.40 7.52 -2.12
N ILE A 99 9.77 8.69 -1.69
CA ILE A 99 8.90 9.68 -1.10
C ILE A 99 9.07 11.01 -1.82
N THR A 100 8.00 11.76 -1.92
CA THR A 100 7.97 13.08 -2.54
C THR A 100 7.23 14.06 -1.63
N THR A 101 7.82 15.21 -1.35
CA THR A 101 7.09 16.38 -0.85
C THR A 101 6.76 17.27 -2.04
N PHE A 102 5.50 17.74 -2.10
CA PHE A 102 5.00 18.57 -3.20
C PHE A 102 3.91 19.51 -2.72
N PHE A 103 3.79 20.71 -3.30
CA PHE A 103 2.72 21.63 -3.00
C PHE A 103 1.38 21.13 -3.54
N LEU A 104 0.29 21.36 -2.79
CA LEU A 104 -1.05 21.03 -3.26
C LEU A 104 -1.50 22.00 -4.35
N ASP A 105 -2.28 21.46 -5.28
CA ASP A 105 -3.03 22.21 -6.29
C ASP A 105 -4.47 21.69 -6.41
N HIS A 106 -5.16 22.03 -7.49
CA HIS A 106 -6.56 21.66 -7.72
C HIS A 106 -6.75 20.18 -8.10
N GLN A 107 -5.70 19.49 -8.53
CA GLN A 107 -5.76 18.09 -8.97
C GLN A 107 -5.02 17.17 -7.98
N ILE A 108 -5.40 15.90 -7.98
CA ILE A 108 -4.81 14.92 -7.06
C ILE A 108 -3.37 14.63 -7.45
N ASP A 109 -2.45 14.92 -6.53
CA ASP A 109 -1.02 14.60 -6.60
C ASP A 109 -0.30 15.18 -7.84
N THR A 110 -0.73 16.34 -8.35
CA THR A 110 -0.17 16.98 -9.54
C THR A 110 0.68 18.21 -9.26
N GLY A 111 0.66 18.73 -8.05
CA GLY A 111 1.37 19.95 -7.69
C GLY A 111 2.89 19.86 -7.82
N GLU A 112 3.54 21.01 -7.72
CA GLU A 112 4.99 21.14 -7.93
C GLU A 112 5.79 20.40 -6.85
N VAL A 113 6.74 19.58 -7.29
CA VAL A 113 7.61 18.79 -6.43
C VAL A 113 8.65 19.67 -5.73
N ILE A 114 8.76 19.52 -4.41
CA ILE A 114 9.74 20.23 -3.59
C ILE A 114 11.00 19.39 -3.42
N GLN A 115 10.85 18.17 -2.91
CA GLN A 115 11.97 17.23 -2.66
C GLN A 115 11.53 15.80 -2.91
N GLN A 116 12.49 14.95 -3.26
CA GLN A 116 12.28 13.51 -3.41
C GLN A 116 13.43 12.73 -2.81
N GLU A 117 13.13 11.56 -2.27
CA GLU A 117 14.11 10.60 -1.82
C GLU A 117 13.77 9.19 -2.30
N ARG A 118 14.79 8.47 -2.78
CA ARG A 118 14.66 7.12 -3.34
C ARG A 118 14.89 6.06 -2.27
N VAL A 119 14.12 4.98 -2.37
CA VAL A 119 14.17 3.85 -1.44
C VAL A 119 14.14 2.54 -2.22
N PRO A 120 15.07 1.61 -1.99
CA PRO A 120 15.04 0.31 -2.66
C PRO A 120 13.87 -0.55 -2.15
N ILE A 121 13.33 -1.37 -3.06
CA ILE A 121 12.38 -2.45 -2.78
C ILE A 121 13.13 -3.76 -2.95
N GLY A 122 13.29 -4.52 -1.86
CA GLY A 122 13.89 -5.85 -1.89
C GLY A 122 12.99 -6.87 -2.60
N PRO A 123 13.57 -7.99 -3.07
CA PRO A 123 12.84 -9.00 -3.83
C PRO A 123 11.69 -9.65 -3.06
N ASP A 124 11.78 -9.71 -1.73
CA ASP A 124 10.79 -10.30 -0.85
C ASP A 124 10.10 -9.28 0.07
N ASP A 125 10.43 -7.98 -0.06
CA ASP A 125 9.78 -6.91 0.70
C ASP A 125 8.27 -6.91 0.41
N ASN A 126 7.47 -6.84 1.46
CA ASN A 126 6.04 -6.61 1.36
C ASN A 126 5.67 -5.13 1.61
N VAL A 127 4.39 -4.81 1.62
CA VAL A 127 3.92 -3.42 1.83
C VAL A 127 4.33 -2.88 3.19
N GLU A 128 4.30 -3.69 4.25
CA GLU A 128 4.67 -3.28 5.61
C GLU A 128 6.16 -2.94 5.70
N ASP A 129 7.03 -3.77 5.11
CA ASP A 129 8.49 -3.54 5.08
C ASP A 129 8.84 -2.21 4.41
N VAL A 130 8.23 -1.96 3.24
CA VAL A 130 8.46 -0.71 2.49
C VAL A 130 7.83 0.48 3.19
N HIS A 131 6.60 0.35 3.69
CA HIS A 131 5.90 1.40 4.45
C HIS A 131 6.71 1.87 5.65
N ASP A 132 7.23 0.95 6.47
CA ASP A 132 7.96 1.30 7.68
C ASP A 132 9.27 2.04 7.37
N ARG A 133 9.93 1.65 6.28
CA ARG A 133 11.11 2.33 5.75
C ARG A 133 10.78 3.73 5.28
N LEU A 134 9.72 3.90 4.48
CA LEU A 134 9.24 5.19 4.00
C LEU A 134 8.71 6.09 5.12
N MET A 135 8.09 5.54 6.15
CA MET A 135 7.59 6.27 7.30
C MET A 135 8.74 6.97 8.05
N THR A 136 9.85 6.26 8.27
CA THR A 136 11.02 6.82 8.96
C THR A 136 11.66 7.93 8.14
N LEU A 137 11.96 7.67 6.87
CA LEU A 137 12.55 8.67 5.95
C LEU A 137 11.60 9.84 5.69
N GLY A 138 10.30 9.57 5.61
CA GLY A 138 9.28 10.60 5.41
C GLY A 138 9.22 11.62 6.53
N ALA A 139 9.40 11.18 7.77
CA ALA A 139 9.46 12.11 8.91
C ALA A 139 10.66 13.07 8.82
N GLU A 140 11.82 12.56 8.41
CA GLU A 140 13.04 13.35 8.21
C GLU A 140 12.87 14.32 7.03
N LEU A 141 12.38 13.83 5.88
CA LEU A 141 12.16 14.64 4.69
C LEU A 141 11.14 15.75 4.93
N VAL A 142 10.06 15.51 5.67
CA VAL A 142 9.09 16.55 6.03
C VAL A 142 9.73 17.64 6.87
N ALA A 143 10.53 17.29 7.88
CA ALA A 143 11.22 18.27 8.72
C ALA A 143 12.21 19.13 7.90
N GLU A 144 12.96 18.50 7.01
CA GLU A 144 13.88 19.21 6.09
C GLU A 144 13.11 20.12 5.12
N THR A 145 12.01 19.62 4.54
CA THR A 145 11.16 20.40 3.63
C THR A 145 10.60 21.64 4.33
N VAL A 146 10.13 21.53 5.56
CA VAL A 146 9.65 22.66 6.36
C VAL A 146 10.76 23.70 6.52
N GLN A 147 11.95 23.26 6.92
CA GLN A 147 13.08 24.18 7.13
C GLN A 147 13.48 24.89 5.81
N ASN A 148 13.55 24.15 4.71
CA ASN A 148 13.88 24.70 3.41
C ASN A 148 12.84 25.72 2.90
N ILE A 149 11.56 25.47 3.16
CA ILE A 149 10.49 26.44 2.83
C ILE A 149 10.63 27.72 3.65
N ILE A 150 10.86 27.60 4.97
CA ILE A 150 11.03 28.75 5.86
C ILE A 150 12.25 29.58 5.45
N ASP A 151 13.35 28.94 5.09
CA ASP A 151 14.59 29.58 4.67
C ASP A 151 14.54 30.14 3.23
N GLY A 152 13.43 29.92 2.50
CA GLY A 152 13.30 30.35 1.10
C GLY A 152 14.26 29.63 0.13
N LYS A 153 14.69 28.41 0.48
CA LYS A 153 15.66 27.60 -0.30
C LYS A 153 15.01 26.63 -1.29
N VAL A 154 13.68 26.61 -1.36
CA VAL A 154 12.96 25.70 -2.27
C VAL A 154 12.81 26.29 -3.66
N THR A 155 13.02 25.45 -4.68
CA THR A 155 12.68 25.75 -6.07
C THR A 155 11.78 24.63 -6.57
N PRO A 156 10.45 24.78 -6.41
CA PRO A 156 9.51 23.73 -6.81
C PRO A 156 9.59 23.46 -8.30
N ILE A 157 9.44 22.20 -8.68
CA ILE A 157 9.55 21.73 -10.07
C ILE A 157 8.18 21.24 -10.53
N PRO A 158 7.57 21.81 -11.57
CA PRO A 158 6.37 21.29 -12.20
C PRO A 158 6.58 19.85 -12.66
N GLN A 159 5.64 18.96 -12.36
CA GLN A 159 5.81 17.54 -12.69
C GLN A 159 5.89 17.25 -14.19
N GLU A 160 5.33 18.12 -15.03
CA GLU A 160 5.44 18.04 -16.49
C GLU A 160 6.88 18.27 -17.01
N GLN A 161 7.72 18.91 -16.21
CA GLN A 161 9.14 19.16 -16.52
C GLN A 161 10.05 18.05 -15.99
N MET A 162 9.50 17.12 -15.21
CA MET A 162 10.26 16.00 -14.67
C MET A 162 10.41 14.93 -15.75
N HIS A 163 11.65 14.55 -16.02
CA HIS A 163 11.92 13.46 -16.97
C HIS A 163 11.53 12.10 -16.36
N THR A 164 10.83 11.29 -17.13
CA THR A 164 10.48 9.90 -16.77
C THR A 164 10.87 8.98 -17.92
N ASP A 165 11.66 7.95 -17.63
CA ASP A 165 12.09 6.98 -18.64
C ASP A 165 10.96 6.01 -19.05
N GLU A 166 9.94 5.89 -18.21
CA GLU A 166 8.81 4.97 -18.41
C GLU A 166 7.47 5.73 -18.44
N PRO A 167 6.44 5.14 -19.06
CA PRO A 167 5.08 5.69 -19.03
C PRO A 167 4.59 5.87 -17.58
N LEU A 168 3.79 6.91 -17.35
CA LEU A 168 3.22 7.17 -16.03
C LEU A 168 2.23 6.07 -15.65
N ARG A 169 2.44 5.49 -14.48
CA ARG A 169 1.57 4.47 -13.87
C ARG A 169 0.77 5.08 -12.72
N PRO A 170 -0.56 4.99 -12.73
CA PRO A 170 -1.39 5.45 -11.62
C PRO A 170 -1.36 4.47 -10.45
N ALA A 171 -1.73 4.95 -9.26
CA ALA A 171 -1.92 4.15 -8.06
C ALA A 171 -3.37 4.21 -7.57
N PRO A 172 -4.33 3.63 -8.29
CA PRO A 172 -5.73 3.70 -7.91
C PRO A 172 -5.98 3.01 -6.56
N LYS A 173 -7.10 3.38 -5.94
CA LYS A 173 -7.54 2.74 -4.69
C LYS A 173 -7.75 1.25 -4.91
N ILE A 174 -7.26 0.45 -3.97
CA ILE A 174 -7.41 -1.00 -3.96
C ILE A 174 -8.73 -1.35 -3.27
N PHE A 175 -9.55 -2.12 -3.98
CA PHE A 175 -10.80 -2.69 -3.49
C PHE A 175 -10.63 -4.20 -3.28
N ARG A 176 -11.63 -4.84 -2.66
CA ARG A 176 -11.59 -6.28 -2.42
C ARG A 176 -11.42 -7.07 -3.72
N GLU A 177 -12.13 -6.67 -4.75
CA GLU A 177 -12.12 -7.31 -6.08
C GLU A 177 -10.74 -7.22 -6.74
N THR A 178 -10.03 -6.10 -6.52
CA THR A 178 -8.65 -5.91 -6.99
C THR A 178 -7.67 -6.91 -6.36
N CYS A 179 -8.01 -7.45 -5.19
CA CYS A 179 -7.14 -8.38 -4.46
C CYS A 179 -7.33 -9.85 -4.87
N GLU A 180 -8.24 -10.15 -5.77
CA GLU A 180 -8.43 -11.50 -6.31
C GLU A 180 -7.29 -11.89 -7.23
N ILE A 181 -6.68 -13.05 -6.96
CA ILE A 181 -5.61 -13.57 -7.82
C ILE A 181 -6.24 -14.27 -9.00
N LYS A 182 -6.10 -13.70 -10.17
CA LYS A 182 -6.48 -14.30 -11.44
C LYS A 182 -5.29 -15.07 -12.00
N TRP A 183 -5.13 -16.29 -11.57
CA TRP A 183 -3.94 -17.11 -11.82
C TRP A 183 -3.53 -17.19 -13.27
N SER A 184 -4.48 -17.23 -14.22
CA SER A 184 -4.22 -17.27 -15.66
C SER A 184 -3.57 -15.99 -16.22
N GLU A 185 -3.61 -14.88 -15.47
CA GLU A 185 -3.01 -13.59 -15.85
C GLU A 185 -1.60 -13.43 -15.28
N HIS A 186 -1.11 -14.40 -14.49
CA HIS A 186 0.12 -14.28 -13.75
C HIS A 186 1.20 -15.28 -14.20
N THR A 187 2.46 -14.78 -14.21
CA THR A 187 3.65 -15.60 -14.11
C THR A 187 4.00 -15.81 -12.63
N VAL A 188 4.97 -16.67 -12.33
CA VAL A 188 5.46 -16.86 -10.96
C VAL A 188 5.95 -15.55 -10.34
N ASP A 189 6.60 -14.69 -11.13
CA ASP A 189 7.10 -13.39 -10.68
C ASP A 189 5.98 -12.41 -10.36
N THR A 190 5.03 -12.26 -11.28
CA THR A 190 3.92 -11.33 -11.08
C THR A 190 2.97 -11.79 -9.99
N ALA A 191 2.75 -13.10 -9.82
CA ALA A 191 1.97 -13.64 -8.68
C ALA A 191 2.64 -13.36 -7.34
N HIS A 192 3.96 -13.57 -7.24
CA HIS A 192 4.72 -13.24 -6.05
C HIS A 192 4.64 -11.75 -5.70
N ASN A 193 4.85 -10.88 -6.69
CA ASN A 193 4.74 -9.44 -6.52
C ASN A 193 3.32 -9.01 -6.11
N PHE A 194 2.30 -9.62 -6.68
CA PHE A 194 0.91 -9.35 -6.36
C PHE A 194 0.60 -9.69 -4.89
N VAL A 195 1.03 -10.87 -4.44
CA VAL A 195 0.83 -11.29 -3.03
C VAL A 195 1.57 -10.35 -2.08
N ARG A 196 2.86 -10.09 -2.29
CA ARG A 196 3.65 -9.24 -1.39
C ARG A 196 3.22 -7.77 -1.43
N GLY A 197 2.75 -7.28 -2.59
CA GLY A 197 2.21 -5.94 -2.76
C GLY A 197 0.84 -5.72 -2.12
N LEU A 198 0.17 -6.77 -1.67
CA LEU A 198 -1.08 -6.73 -0.92
C LEU A 198 -0.95 -7.24 0.53
N SER A 199 0.22 -7.69 0.94
CA SER A 199 0.47 -8.23 2.28
C SER A 199 1.10 -7.18 3.20
N PRO A 200 0.73 -7.13 4.47
CA PRO A 200 -0.26 -7.96 5.17
C PRO A 200 -1.72 -7.53 4.98
N TYR A 201 -1.96 -6.37 4.41
CA TYR A 201 -3.30 -5.81 4.21
C TYR A 201 -3.38 -5.09 2.85
N PRO A 202 -4.48 -5.27 2.09
CA PRO A 202 -5.73 -5.98 2.41
C PRO A 202 -5.65 -7.52 2.30
N GLY A 203 -4.58 -8.06 1.72
CA GLY A 203 -4.33 -9.49 1.50
C GLY A 203 -4.88 -9.99 0.17
N ALA A 204 -4.00 -10.52 -0.68
CA ALA A 204 -4.38 -11.22 -1.90
C ALA A 204 -5.22 -12.46 -1.57
N TRP A 205 -6.20 -12.78 -2.38
CA TRP A 205 -7.07 -13.93 -2.13
C TRP A 205 -7.41 -14.69 -3.41
N THR A 206 -7.72 -15.96 -3.26
CA THR A 206 -8.21 -16.85 -4.30
C THR A 206 -9.30 -17.75 -3.78
N THR A 207 -9.99 -18.44 -4.66
CA THR A 207 -10.94 -19.51 -4.30
C THR A 207 -10.29 -20.85 -4.58
N LEU A 208 -10.27 -21.72 -3.57
CA LEU A 208 -9.94 -23.13 -3.71
C LEU A 208 -11.19 -23.92 -3.98
N LEU A 209 -11.17 -24.76 -5.00
CA LEU A 209 -12.25 -25.69 -5.34
C LEU A 209 -11.84 -27.11 -4.94
N SER A 210 -12.55 -27.70 -4.00
CA SER A 210 -12.34 -29.10 -3.58
C SER A 210 -12.93 -30.09 -4.59
N PRO A 211 -12.51 -31.38 -4.55
CA PRO A 211 -13.00 -32.40 -5.48
C PRO A 211 -14.52 -32.62 -5.45
N ASP A 212 -15.15 -32.34 -4.31
CA ASP A 212 -16.62 -32.42 -4.12
C ASP A 212 -17.35 -31.14 -4.56
N GLY A 213 -16.63 -30.17 -5.16
CA GLY A 213 -17.21 -28.93 -5.69
C GLY A 213 -17.41 -27.83 -4.65
N LYS A 214 -16.86 -27.95 -3.45
CA LYS A 214 -16.96 -26.93 -2.41
C LYS A 214 -15.93 -25.82 -2.65
N GLU A 215 -16.39 -24.59 -2.72
CA GLU A 215 -15.55 -23.39 -2.80
C GLU A 215 -15.12 -22.91 -1.41
N THR A 216 -13.86 -22.56 -1.27
CA THR A 216 -13.29 -22.01 -0.06
C THR A 216 -12.38 -20.83 -0.38
N VAL A 217 -12.70 -19.65 0.12
CA VAL A 217 -11.85 -18.46 -0.06
C VAL A 217 -10.61 -18.59 0.82
N MET A 218 -9.45 -18.40 0.22
CA MET A 218 -8.15 -18.42 0.86
C MET A 218 -7.41 -17.10 0.61
N LYS A 219 -7.01 -16.41 1.67
CA LYS A 219 -6.05 -15.32 1.58
C LYS A 219 -4.62 -15.87 1.65
N ILE A 220 -3.71 -15.22 0.92
CA ILE A 220 -2.29 -15.56 0.85
C ILE A 220 -1.48 -14.37 1.34
N TYR A 221 -0.52 -14.62 2.23
CA TYR A 221 0.27 -13.55 2.87
C TYR A 221 1.76 -13.62 2.59
N ARG A 222 2.32 -14.82 2.45
CA ARG A 222 3.75 -14.99 2.21
C ARG A 222 4.00 -16.08 1.18
N THR A 223 4.80 -15.73 0.18
CA THR A 223 5.22 -16.64 -0.90
C THR A 223 6.71 -16.54 -1.14
N THR A 224 7.26 -17.57 -1.76
CA THR A 224 8.58 -17.57 -2.40
C THR A 224 8.47 -18.17 -3.80
N LYS A 225 9.49 -17.96 -4.61
CA LYS A 225 9.52 -18.43 -6.01
C LYS A 225 10.60 -19.47 -6.20
N GLU A 226 10.30 -20.48 -7.00
CA GLU A 226 11.27 -21.41 -7.56
C GLU A 226 11.21 -21.29 -9.08
N ALA A 227 12.32 -20.86 -9.70
CA ALA A 227 12.40 -20.75 -11.14
C ALA A 227 12.46 -22.15 -11.77
N CYS A 228 11.65 -22.40 -12.78
CA CYS A 228 11.67 -23.64 -13.54
C CYS A 228 11.51 -23.31 -15.04
N THR A 229 12.43 -23.82 -15.84
CA THR A 229 12.39 -23.66 -17.31
C THR A 229 11.39 -24.60 -17.98
N GLU A 230 11.07 -25.72 -17.33
CA GLU A 230 10.07 -26.67 -17.78
C GLU A 230 8.74 -26.43 -17.04
N THR A 231 8.02 -25.39 -17.43
CA THR A 231 6.65 -25.21 -16.94
C THR A 231 5.71 -26.19 -17.65
N ALA A 232 4.90 -26.89 -16.85
CA ALA A 232 3.86 -27.77 -17.36
C ALA A 232 2.97 -27.02 -18.37
N GLN A 233 2.53 -27.71 -19.42
CA GLN A 233 1.63 -27.14 -20.44
C GLN A 233 0.29 -26.66 -19.86
N ASP A 234 -0.08 -27.14 -18.66
CA ASP A 234 -1.33 -26.81 -17.95
C ASP A 234 -1.06 -25.90 -16.75
N CYS A 235 -0.81 -24.62 -16.99
CA CYS A 235 -0.74 -23.60 -15.94
C CYS A 235 -1.99 -22.72 -15.99
N PRO A 236 -2.55 -22.27 -14.84
CA PRO A 236 -2.11 -22.54 -13.46
C PRO A 236 -2.52 -23.91 -12.95
N THR A 237 -1.67 -24.56 -12.17
CA THR A 237 -1.97 -25.87 -11.56
C THR A 237 -1.59 -25.91 -10.08
N LEU A 238 -2.54 -26.24 -9.22
CA LEU A 238 -2.27 -26.57 -7.83
C LEU A 238 -1.58 -27.95 -7.77
N LEU A 239 -0.35 -27.97 -7.27
CA LEU A 239 0.42 -29.20 -7.20
C LEU A 239 0.00 -30.07 -6.00
N PRO A 240 -0.02 -31.41 -6.15
CA PRO A 240 -0.32 -32.31 -5.03
C PRO A 240 0.65 -32.06 -3.88
N SER A 241 0.17 -32.22 -2.67
CA SER A 241 0.99 -32.20 -1.46
C SER A 241 1.45 -33.60 -1.08
N ALA A 242 2.76 -33.76 -0.78
CA ALA A 242 3.30 -34.98 -0.19
C ALA A 242 3.37 -34.83 1.33
N ASN A 243 3.45 -35.96 2.04
CA ASN A 243 3.68 -35.95 3.48
C ASN A 243 5.01 -35.25 3.81
N GLY A 244 4.95 -34.21 4.64
CA GLY A 244 6.11 -33.41 5.03
C GLY A 244 6.29 -32.11 4.23
N ASP A 245 5.48 -31.83 3.24
CA ASP A 245 5.49 -30.54 2.55
C ASP A 245 5.17 -29.40 3.53
N LYS A 246 5.99 -28.35 3.43
CA LYS A 246 5.86 -27.14 4.29
C LYS A 246 5.12 -25.99 3.60
N THR A 247 4.92 -26.12 2.30
CA THR A 247 4.32 -25.07 1.45
C THR A 247 3.24 -25.66 0.56
N LEU A 248 2.19 -24.88 0.30
CA LEU A 248 1.27 -25.15 -0.78
C LEU A 248 1.92 -24.61 -2.06
N ARG A 249 1.87 -25.36 -3.15
CA ARG A 249 2.63 -25.08 -4.37
C ARG A 249 1.68 -24.89 -5.57
N ILE A 250 1.91 -23.82 -6.32
CA ILE A 250 1.17 -23.55 -7.56
C ILE A 250 2.17 -23.42 -8.71
N ALA A 251 2.03 -24.25 -9.72
CA ALA A 251 2.79 -24.14 -10.96
C ALA A 251 2.22 -23.01 -11.81
N LEU A 252 3.09 -22.11 -12.25
CA LEU A 252 2.79 -20.94 -13.06
C LEU A 252 3.81 -20.81 -14.19
N PRO A 253 3.52 -20.03 -15.24
CA PRO A 253 4.53 -19.71 -16.23
C PRO A 253 5.80 -19.14 -15.56
N GLY A 254 6.96 -19.73 -15.84
CA GLY A 254 8.25 -19.32 -15.29
C GLY A 254 8.65 -19.99 -13.97
N GLY A 255 7.78 -20.83 -13.34
CA GLY A 255 8.20 -21.54 -12.13
C GLY A 255 7.08 -22.01 -11.22
N ILE A 256 7.46 -22.25 -9.96
CA ILE A 256 6.56 -22.68 -8.90
C ILE A 256 6.48 -21.59 -7.82
N LEU A 257 5.26 -21.19 -7.51
CA LEU A 257 4.98 -20.31 -6.37
C LEU A 257 4.76 -21.17 -5.13
N HIS A 258 5.57 -20.95 -4.11
CA HIS A 258 5.45 -21.58 -2.79
C HIS A 258 4.71 -20.66 -1.85
N ILE A 259 3.57 -21.09 -1.32
CA ILE A 259 2.77 -20.37 -0.34
C ILE A 259 3.14 -20.87 1.04
N HIS A 260 3.64 -19.97 1.91
CA HIS A 260 4.07 -20.27 3.27
C HIS A 260 3.03 -19.93 4.32
N GLU A 261 2.25 -18.86 4.09
CA GLU A 261 1.26 -18.39 5.05
C GLU A 261 -0.05 -18.07 4.33
N LEU A 262 -1.13 -18.54 4.92
CA LEU A 262 -2.47 -18.42 4.36
C LEU A 262 -3.53 -18.22 5.45
N GLN A 263 -4.74 -17.88 5.03
CA GLN A 263 -5.91 -17.80 5.90
C GLN A 263 -7.17 -18.22 5.14
N LEU A 264 -7.81 -19.27 5.60
CA LEU A 264 -9.13 -19.67 5.08
C LEU A 264 -10.23 -18.77 5.67
N ALA A 265 -11.31 -18.62 4.92
CA ALA A 265 -12.49 -17.88 5.40
C ALA A 265 -12.96 -18.39 6.78
N GLY A 266 -13.11 -17.46 7.72
CA GLY A 266 -13.52 -17.77 9.10
C GLY A 266 -12.46 -18.41 10.00
N LYS A 267 -11.25 -18.63 9.53
CA LYS A 267 -10.12 -19.17 10.31
C LYS A 267 -9.09 -18.09 10.64
N LYS A 268 -8.17 -18.39 11.53
CA LYS A 268 -6.99 -17.55 11.79
C LYS A 268 -5.92 -17.76 10.70
N ARG A 269 -5.06 -16.77 10.50
CA ARG A 269 -3.84 -16.89 9.70
C ARG A 269 -2.97 -18.02 10.25
N MET A 270 -2.42 -18.84 9.37
CA MET A 270 -1.65 -20.04 9.72
C MET A 270 -0.54 -20.30 8.71
N ASN A 271 0.45 -21.11 9.10
CA ASN A 271 1.44 -21.62 8.17
C ASN A 271 0.80 -22.68 7.25
N ALA A 272 1.26 -22.74 6.00
CA ALA A 272 0.80 -23.73 5.04
C ALA A 272 1.06 -25.17 5.52
N ALA A 273 2.16 -25.43 6.23
CA ALA A 273 2.45 -26.73 6.84
C ALA A 273 1.35 -27.19 7.81
N ASP A 274 0.75 -26.27 8.57
CA ASP A 274 -0.33 -26.60 9.50
C ASP A 274 -1.64 -26.95 8.75
N PHE A 275 -1.90 -26.23 7.67
CA PHE A 275 -3.01 -26.52 6.80
C PHE A 275 -2.89 -27.89 6.12
N LEU A 276 -1.69 -28.21 5.59
CA LEU A 276 -1.41 -29.44 4.87
C LEU A 276 -1.43 -30.69 5.75
N ARG A 277 -1.16 -30.58 7.06
CA ARG A 277 -1.30 -31.71 8.01
C ARG A 277 -2.73 -32.20 8.14
N GLY A 278 -3.71 -31.34 7.91
CA GLY A 278 -5.12 -31.67 8.04
C GLY A 278 -5.89 -31.76 6.73
N THR A 279 -5.23 -31.53 5.58
CA THR A 279 -5.90 -31.40 4.28
C THR A 279 -5.07 -32.05 3.18
N SER A 280 -5.58 -33.06 2.51
CA SER A 280 -5.04 -33.51 1.23
C SER A 280 -5.49 -32.58 0.14
N LEU A 281 -4.57 -32.20 -0.75
CA LEU A 281 -4.85 -31.33 -1.92
C LEU A 281 -5.10 -32.15 -3.21
N GLU A 282 -5.22 -33.46 -3.11
CA GLU A 282 -5.51 -34.30 -4.27
C GLU A 282 -6.84 -33.91 -4.91
N GLY A 283 -6.82 -33.58 -6.18
CA GLY A 283 -7.99 -33.16 -6.95
C GLY A 283 -8.52 -31.72 -6.66
N TRP A 284 -7.85 -30.96 -5.81
CA TRP A 284 -8.20 -29.55 -5.59
C TRP A 284 -7.71 -28.69 -6.78
N LYS A 285 -8.42 -27.56 -7.01
CA LYS A 285 -8.10 -26.57 -8.05
C LYS A 285 -8.06 -25.16 -7.47
N VAL A 286 -7.36 -24.26 -8.19
CA VAL A 286 -7.33 -22.81 -7.95
C VAL A 286 -7.95 -22.06 -9.12
#